data_4405dd0a05a58de0ac9604f93c2e3a74
#
_entry.id   4405dd0a05a58de0ac9604f93c2e3a74
#
_cell.length_a   1.000
_cell.length_b   1.000
_cell.length_c   1.000
_cell.angle_alpha   90.00
_cell.angle_beta   90.00
_cell.angle_gamma   90.00
#
_symmetry.space_group_name_H-M   'P 1'
#
loop_
_entity.id
_entity.type
_entity.pdbx_description
1 polymer ?
#
loop_
_entity_poly.entity_id
_entity_poly.type
_entity_poly.pdbx_seq_one_letter_code
_entity_poly.pdbx_strand_id
1 'polypeptide(L)' 'MKLHQGQVWKCGDQYIRIVHLERLEVGYKSATNLKFTDGKHQHTSKKDFCRLLKGATLLPAKAAQTAPES' A
#
# COMPACT_ATOMS: atom_id res chain seq x y z
N MET A 1 -4.42 11.21 -8.68
CA MET A 1 -4.32 10.32 -7.52
C MET A 1 -3.23 10.83 -6.59
N LYS A 2 -3.56 10.99 -5.33
CA LYS A 2 -2.59 11.44 -4.34
C LYS A 2 -2.11 10.28 -3.50
N LEU A 3 -0.82 10.10 -3.44
CA LEU A 3 -0.22 9.02 -2.65
C LEU A 3 0.38 9.60 -1.38
N HIS A 4 0.27 8.85 -0.29
CA HIS A 4 0.86 9.23 0.98
C HIS A 4 1.45 8.01 1.66
N GLN A 5 2.50 8.23 2.41
CA GLN A 5 3.07 7.15 3.20
C GLN A 5 2.02 6.68 4.20
N GLY A 6 1.97 5.40 4.41
CA GLY A 6 1.01 4.80 5.33
C GLY A 6 -0.31 4.41 4.72
N GLN A 7 -0.58 4.83 3.49
CA GLN A 7 -1.80 4.41 2.83
C GLN A 7 -1.78 2.92 2.58
N VAL A 8 -2.95 2.31 2.67
CA VAL A 8 -3.10 0.90 2.35
C VAL A 8 -4.18 0.77 1.28
N TRP A 9 -3.85 0.05 0.26
CA TRP A 9 -4.77 -0.18 -0.86
C TRP A 9 -5.08 -1.67 -0.94
N LYS A 10 -6.29 -2.00 -1.32
CA LYS A 10 -6.66 -3.38 -1.54
C LYS A 10 -6.70 -3.63 -3.04
N CYS A 11 -5.89 -4.55 -3.49
CA CYS A 11 -5.79 -4.88 -4.90
C CYS A 11 -6.05 -6.37 -5.06
N GLY A 12 -7.29 -6.73 -5.40
CA GLY A 12 -7.65 -8.13 -5.50
C GLY A 12 -7.53 -8.81 -4.15
N ASP A 13 -6.73 -9.83 -4.08
CA ASP A 13 -6.55 -10.57 -2.85
C ASP A 13 -5.38 -10.07 -2.03
N GLN A 14 -4.78 -8.98 -2.44
CA GLN A 14 -3.60 -8.49 -1.75
C GLN A 14 -3.81 -7.10 -1.22
N TYR A 15 -3.01 -6.76 -0.21
CA TYR A 15 -3.00 -5.41 0.35
C TYR A 15 -1.64 -4.81 0.07
N ILE A 16 -1.62 -3.53 -0.23
CA ILE A 16 -0.39 -2.81 -0.54
C ILE A 16 -0.29 -1.63 0.38
N ARG A 17 0.81 -1.54 1.13
CA ARG A 17 1.04 -0.41 2.02
C ARG A 17 2.21 0.40 1.50
N ILE A 18 2.03 1.69 1.37
CA ILE A 18 3.09 2.58 0.96
C ILE A 18 3.98 2.84 2.17
N VAL A 19 5.20 2.35 2.15
CA VAL A 19 6.11 2.53 3.28
C VAL A 19 7.12 3.62 3.02
N HIS A 20 7.34 3.97 1.76
CA HIS A 20 8.31 5.01 1.44
C HIS A 20 7.84 5.70 0.17
N LEU A 21 7.70 7.01 0.23
CA LEU A 21 7.23 7.75 -0.92
C LEU A 21 8.26 8.80 -1.28
N GLU A 22 8.82 8.65 -2.47
CA GLU A 22 9.78 9.60 -2.96
C GLU A 22 9.21 10.32 -4.17
N ARG A 23 9.99 11.22 -4.69
CA ARG A 23 9.53 12.07 -5.77
C ARG A 23 9.09 11.26 -6.99
N LEU A 24 9.89 10.30 -7.37
CA LEU A 24 9.60 9.49 -8.55
C LEU A 24 9.42 8.01 -8.27
N GLU A 25 9.63 7.59 -7.05
CA GLU A 25 9.58 6.19 -6.70
C GLU A 25 8.73 5.94 -5.48
N VAL A 26 8.24 4.72 -5.38
CA VAL A 26 7.42 4.31 -4.25
C VAL A 26 7.97 3.00 -3.72
N GLY A 27 8.23 2.97 -2.41
CA GLY A 27 8.55 1.73 -1.73
C GLY A 27 7.29 1.25 -1.06
N TYR A 28 6.95 0.00 -1.22
CA TYR A 28 5.71 -0.52 -0.67
C TYR A 28 5.88 -1.96 -0.25
N LYS A 29 4.94 -2.42 0.58
CA LYS A 29 4.86 -3.81 0.95
C LYS A 29 3.57 -4.37 0.40
N SER A 30 3.62 -5.60 -0.07
CA SER A 30 2.42 -6.29 -0.49
C SER A 30 2.26 -7.53 0.36
N ALA A 31 1.05 -7.84 0.75
CA ALA A 31 0.78 -8.97 1.60
C ALA A 31 -0.64 -9.44 1.40
N THR A 32 -0.95 -10.63 1.92
CA THR A 32 -2.29 -11.18 1.77
C THR A 32 -3.17 -10.82 2.94
N ASN A 33 -2.65 -10.09 3.93
CA ASN A 33 -3.47 -9.67 5.05
C ASN A 33 -3.03 -8.29 5.52
N LEU A 34 -3.89 -7.65 6.31
CA LEU A 34 -3.62 -6.28 6.74
C LEU A 34 -2.52 -6.18 7.80
N LYS A 35 -2.10 -7.29 8.35
CA LYS A 35 -1.02 -7.27 9.31
C LYS A 35 0.33 -7.27 8.63
N PHE A 36 0.33 -7.58 7.36
CA PHE A 36 1.56 -7.62 6.57
C PHE A 36 2.62 -8.52 7.15
N THR A 37 2.19 -9.62 7.76
CA THR A 37 3.13 -10.56 8.37
C THR A 37 3.98 -11.26 7.32
N ASP A 38 3.42 -11.47 6.14
CA ASP A 38 4.17 -12.08 5.07
C ASP A 38 4.47 -11.07 3.97
N GLY A 39 4.50 -9.79 4.33
CA GLY A 39 4.69 -8.75 3.33
C GLY A 39 6.06 -8.76 2.72
N LYS A 40 6.12 -8.43 1.44
CA LYS A 40 7.39 -8.28 0.74
C LYS A 40 7.58 -6.82 0.40
N HIS A 41 8.77 -6.33 0.69
CA HIS A 41 9.09 -4.94 0.40
C HIS A 41 9.55 -4.82 -1.04
N GLN A 42 8.96 -3.91 -1.78
CA GLN A 42 9.28 -3.72 -3.18
C GLN A 42 9.38 -2.24 -3.50
N HIS A 43 10.03 -1.93 -4.59
CA HIS A 43 10.13 -0.56 -5.08
C HIS A 43 9.71 -0.52 -6.53
N THR A 44 9.10 0.59 -6.92
CA THR A 44 8.75 0.78 -8.31
C THR A 44 8.64 2.28 -8.58
N SER A 45 8.55 2.67 -9.82
CA SER A 45 8.34 4.06 -10.14
C SER A 45 6.90 4.45 -9.78
N LYS A 46 6.68 5.73 -9.53
CA LYS A 46 5.33 6.19 -9.26
C LYS A 46 4.40 5.87 -10.41
N LYS A 47 4.90 6.00 -11.61
CA LYS A 47 4.09 5.73 -12.79
C LYS A 47 3.62 4.28 -12.79
N ASP A 48 4.53 3.37 -12.54
CA ASP A 48 4.17 1.95 -12.52
C ASP A 48 3.30 1.63 -11.31
N PHE A 49 3.56 2.29 -10.20
CA PHE A 49 2.77 2.07 -9.01
C PHE A 49 1.32 2.51 -9.24
N CYS A 50 1.12 3.61 -9.94
CA CYS A 50 -0.23 4.05 -10.27
C CYS A 50 -0.94 3.04 -11.17
N ARG A 51 -0.21 2.40 -12.05
CA ARG A 51 -0.78 1.34 -12.88
C ARG A 51 -1.17 0.15 -12.02
N LEU A 52 -0.32 -0.17 -11.07
CA LEU A 52 -0.58 -1.27 -10.16
C LEU A 52 -1.86 -1.02 -9.39
N LEU A 53 -2.10 0.22 -9.00
CA LEU A 53 -3.27 0.57 -8.22
C LEU A 53 -4.53 0.74 -9.05
N LYS A 54 -4.44 0.62 -10.34
CA LYS A 54 -5.63 0.76 -11.17
C LYS A 54 -6.61 -0.33 -10.79
N GLY A 55 -7.79 0.06 -10.40
CA GLY A 55 -8.78 -0.91 -9.93
C GLY A 55 -8.66 -1.25 -8.46
N ALA A 56 -7.62 -0.78 -7.80
CA ALA A 56 -7.48 -1.02 -6.37
C ALA A 56 -8.34 -0.05 -5.58
N THR A 57 -8.62 -0.39 -4.34
CA THR A 57 -9.46 0.43 -3.48
C THR A 57 -8.63 0.95 -2.32
N LEU A 58 -8.68 2.26 -2.11
CA LEU A 58 -8.00 2.85 -0.96
C LEU A 58 -8.80 2.55 0.28
N LEU A 59 -8.14 1.99 1.29
CA LEU A 59 -8.81 1.67 2.53
C LEU A 59 -8.76 2.88 3.46
N PRO A 60 -9.80 3.07 4.26
CA PRO A 60 -9.80 4.18 5.20
C PRO A 60 -8.72 3.97 6.24
N ALA A 61 -8.25 5.05 6.81
CA ALA A 61 -7.18 4.99 7.80
C ALA A 61 -7.51 4.04 8.95
N LYS A 62 -8.75 4.00 9.37
CA LYS A 62 -9.13 3.12 10.44
C LYS A 62 -8.92 1.67 10.07
N ALA A 63 -9.31 1.29 8.87
CA ALA A 63 -9.15 -0.09 8.45
C ALA A 63 -7.67 -0.39 8.23
N ALA A 64 -6.93 0.57 7.77
CA ALA A 64 -5.51 0.37 7.54
C ALA A 64 -4.74 0.23 8.84
N GLN A 65 -5.26 0.83 9.90
CA GLN A 65 -4.61 0.75 11.19
C GLN A 65 -5.24 -0.29 12.02
N THR A 66 -5.39 -1.42 11.54
CA THR A 66 -5.95 -2.46 12.33
C THR A 66 -5.11 -2.73 13.47
N ALA A 67 -4.04 -2.19 13.55
CA ALA A 67 -3.23 -2.37 14.64
C ALA A 67 -3.99 -2.10 15.79
N PRO A 68 -3.84 -2.78 16.62
CA PRO A 68 -4.48 -2.63 17.76
C PRO A 68 -4.15 -1.51 18.40
N GLU A 69 -3.64 -0.90 17.93
CA GLU A 69 -3.41 0.05 18.49
C GLU A 69 -4.23 0.53 18.85
N SER A 70 -4.70 0.39 18.77
CA SER A 70 -5.52 1.06 19.19
C SER A 70 -5.92 1.01 19.78
#